data_2981736d89df27f4c1a90a022d80a13f
#
_entry.id   2981736d89df27f4c1a90a022d80a13f
#
_cell.length_a   1.000
_cell.length_b   1.000
_cell.length_c   1.000
_cell.angle_alpha   90.00
_cell.angle_beta   90.00
_cell.angle_gamma   90.00
#
_symmetry.space_group_name_H-M   'P 1'
#
loop_
_entity.id
_entity.type
_entity.pdbx_description
1 polymer ?
#
loop_
_entity_poly.entity_id
_entity_poly.type
_entity_poly.pdbx_seq_one_letter_code
_entity_poly.pdbx_strand_id
1 'polypeptide(L)'
;FLFFWAATMLVGKLRKIRRQQRALLFDVLPSDIGEKITENNLDKFLEYISELPKNAVGSFLVTRCVRGLEHFRVRKSAADTATMLSSQSDLDAGSVDSSYTMFHVFIWAIPILGFLGTVIGVSSAVGGFTDTLSSSSDMESLKVGLKSITGGLGTSFDTTLVALAMAMILTF
;
A
#
# COMPACT_ATOMS: atom_id res chain seq x y z
N PHE A 1 -14.99 5.22 -4.60
CA PHE A 1 -14.80 4.51 -3.33
C PHE A 1 -13.41 3.86 -3.26
N LEU A 2 -13.01 3.01 -4.21
CA LEU A 2 -11.72 2.30 -4.20
C LEU A 2 -10.53 3.24 -4.14
N PHE A 3 -10.56 4.36 -4.86
CA PHE A 3 -9.53 5.39 -4.80
C PHE A 3 -9.33 5.94 -3.38
N PHE A 4 -10.41 6.34 -2.71
CA PHE A 4 -10.33 6.87 -1.34
C PHE A 4 -9.83 5.82 -0.36
N TRP A 5 -10.23 4.57 -0.53
CA TRP A 5 -9.73 3.47 0.29
C TRP A 5 -8.23 3.28 0.09
N ALA A 6 -7.77 3.18 -1.17
CA ALA A 6 -6.35 3.08 -1.50
C ALA A 6 -5.55 4.28 -0.97
N ALA A 7 -6.06 5.51 -1.11
CA ALA A 7 -5.43 6.71 -0.57
C ALA A 7 -5.30 6.67 0.96
N THR A 8 -6.34 6.21 1.66
CA THR A 8 -6.29 6.04 3.12
C THR A 8 -5.24 5.01 3.54
N MET A 9 -5.16 3.89 2.83
CA MET A 9 -4.13 2.87 3.06
C MET A 9 -2.72 3.43 2.80
N LEU A 10 -2.54 4.22 1.74
CA LEU A 10 -1.26 4.86 1.41
C LEU A 10 -0.82 5.82 2.52
N VAL A 11 -1.72 6.68 3.00
CA VAL A 11 -1.43 7.59 4.12
C VAL A 11 -1.06 6.83 5.38
N GLY A 12 -1.75 5.73 5.68
CA GLY A 12 -1.40 4.84 6.81
C GLY A 12 0.01 4.26 6.69
N LYS A 13 0.38 3.79 5.48
CA LYS A 13 1.73 3.27 5.19
C LYS A 13 2.80 4.35 5.30
N LEU A 14 2.56 5.54 4.76
CA LEU A 14 3.49 6.66 4.87
C LEU A 14 3.75 7.05 6.33
N ARG A 15 2.70 7.08 7.17
CA ARG A 15 2.86 7.31 8.61
C ARG A 15 3.70 6.23 9.28
N LYS A 16 3.49 4.95 8.90
CA LYS A 16 4.29 3.84 9.41
C LYS A 16 5.76 3.96 9.00
N ILE A 17 6.04 4.28 7.73
CA ILE A 17 7.40 4.48 7.22
C ILE A 17 8.09 5.63 7.97
N ARG A 18 7.43 6.79 8.11
CA ARG A 18 7.98 7.92 8.85
C ARG A 18 8.29 7.58 10.30
N ARG A 19 7.46 6.74 10.93
CA ARG A 19 7.73 6.25 12.29
C ARG A 19 8.97 5.35 12.33
N GLN A 20 9.13 4.46 11.35
CA GLN A 20 10.32 3.62 11.24
C GLN A 20 11.59 4.45 11.01
N GLN A 21 11.53 5.45 10.12
CA GLN A 21 12.66 6.36 9.88
C GLN A 21 13.09 7.13 11.13
N ARG A 22 12.13 7.58 11.94
CA ARG A 22 12.45 8.25 13.22
C ARG A 22 13.13 7.31 14.21
N ALA A 23 12.78 6.03 14.18
CA ALA A 23 13.42 5.04 15.05
C ALA A 23 14.90 4.81 14.71
N LEU A 24 15.33 5.06 13.47
CA LEU A 24 16.73 5.00 13.05
C LEU A 24 17.59 6.12 13.62
N LEU A 25 16.97 7.19 14.14
CA LEU A 25 17.69 8.30 14.76
C LEU A 25 18.09 8.02 16.22
N PHE A 26 17.55 6.96 16.82
CA PHE A 26 17.92 6.56 18.16
C PHE A 26 19.12 5.61 18.12
N ASP A 27 20.08 5.86 19.00
CA ASP A 27 21.16 4.92 19.22
C ASP A 27 20.64 3.74 20.05
N VAL A 28 20.39 2.62 19.37
CA VAL A 28 19.80 1.41 20.00
C VAL A 28 20.85 0.59 20.73
N LEU A 29 22.12 0.71 20.34
CA LEU A 29 23.24 -0.03 20.90
C LEU A 29 24.38 0.95 21.26
N PRO A 30 24.22 1.74 22.33
CA PRO A 30 25.20 2.76 22.67
C PRO A 30 26.55 2.16 23.06
N SER A 31 27.62 2.76 22.57
CA SER A 31 28.99 2.36 22.86
C SER A 31 29.39 2.53 24.33
N ASP A 32 28.67 3.38 25.07
CA ASP A 32 28.89 3.64 26.49
C ASP A 32 28.64 2.41 27.38
N ILE A 33 27.76 1.50 26.96
CA ILE A 33 27.49 0.23 27.67
C ILE A 33 28.59 -0.80 27.37
N GLY A 34 29.20 -0.73 26.18
CA GLY A 34 30.32 -1.57 25.78
C GLY A 34 30.52 -1.62 24.27
N GLU A 35 31.78 -1.63 23.85
CA GLU A 35 32.12 -1.79 22.40
C GLU A 35 31.74 -3.16 21.83
N LYS A 36 31.64 -4.19 22.67
CA LYS A 36 31.29 -5.56 22.29
C LYS A 36 30.18 -6.09 23.17
N ILE A 37 29.23 -6.75 22.55
CA ILE A 37 28.14 -7.43 23.25
C ILE A 37 28.70 -8.75 23.82
N THR A 38 28.66 -8.87 25.14
CA THR A 38 29.11 -10.03 25.91
C THR A 38 28.01 -10.51 26.84
N GLU A 39 28.13 -11.71 27.38
CA GLU A 39 27.15 -12.24 28.35
C GLU A 39 26.96 -11.31 29.57
N ASN A 40 28.04 -10.62 29.99
CA ASN A 40 28.02 -9.78 31.19
C ASN A 40 27.34 -8.43 31.02
N ASN A 41 27.27 -7.90 29.80
CA ASN A 41 26.67 -6.59 29.50
C ASN A 41 25.34 -6.68 28.73
N LEU A 42 24.92 -7.88 28.35
CA LEU A 42 23.73 -8.11 27.55
C LEU A 42 22.46 -7.61 28.26
N ASP A 43 22.33 -7.88 29.56
CA ASP A 43 21.16 -7.45 30.32
C ASP A 43 21.05 -5.93 30.40
N LYS A 44 22.19 -5.21 30.44
CA LYS A 44 22.23 -3.73 30.41
C LYS A 44 21.75 -3.18 29.07
N PHE A 45 22.09 -3.84 27.96
CA PHE A 45 21.57 -3.48 26.63
C PHE A 45 20.05 -3.68 26.52
N LEU A 46 19.54 -4.79 27.05
CA LEU A 46 18.09 -5.06 27.06
C LEU A 46 17.33 -4.06 27.93
N GLU A 47 17.87 -3.71 29.10
CA GLU A 47 17.30 -2.71 29.99
C GLU A 47 17.27 -1.34 29.31
N TYR A 48 18.39 -0.87 28.74
CA TYR A 48 18.46 0.37 27.99
C TYR A 48 17.44 0.43 26.84
N ILE A 49 17.29 -0.66 26.07
CA ILE A 49 16.33 -0.72 24.97
C ILE A 49 14.88 -0.64 25.51
N SER A 50 14.60 -1.19 26.69
CA SER A 50 13.27 -1.14 27.31
C SER A 50 12.88 0.27 27.75
N GLU A 51 13.85 1.12 28.06
CA GLU A 51 13.65 2.52 28.47
C GLU A 51 13.45 3.46 27.27
N LEU A 52 13.71 2.99 26.04
CA LEU A 52 13.51 3.80 24.84
C LEU A 52 12.04 4.26 24.70
N PRO A 53 11.80 5.42 24.10
CA PRO A 53 10.45 5.92 23.86
C PRO A 53 9.58 4.89 23.15
N LYS A 54 8.31 4.74 23.55
CA LYS A 54 7.34 3.80 22.94
C LYS A 54 7.23 3.89 21.42
N ASN A 55 7.58 5.05 20.86
CA ASN A 55 7.61 5.25 19.41
C ASN A 55 8.79 4.53 18.74
N ALA A 56 9.88 4.27 19.44
CA ALA A 56 11.05 3.53 18.94
C ALA A 56 10.89 2.02 19.16
N VAL A 57 10.38 1.62 20.33
CA VAL A 57 10.25 0.20 20.74
C VAL A 57 9.43 -0.65 19.74
N GLY A 58 8.44 -0.06 19.06
CA GLY A 58 7.64 -0.76 18.03
C GLY A 58 8.24 -0.74 16.62
N SER A 59 9.52 -0.36 16.44
CA SER A 59 10.19 -0.36 15.15
C SER A 59 10.79 -1.73 14.81
N PHE A 60 10.94 -1.99 13.51
CA PHE A 60 11.62 -3.22 13.05
C PHE A 60 13.05 -3.31 13.58
N LEU A 61 13.77 -2.18 13.60
CA LEU A 61 15.15 -2.13 14.09
C LEU A 61 15.23 -2.58 15.56
N VAL A 62 14.48 -1.92 16.44
CA VAL A 62 14.52 -2.22 17.88
C VAL A 62 14.06 -3.65 18.16
N THR A 63 12.95 -4.09 17.51
CA THR A 63 12.47 -5.46 17.67
C THR A 63 13.51 -6.49 17.22
N ARG A 64 14.24 -6.20 16.14
CA ARG A 64 15.31 -7.07 15.64
C ARG A 64 16.51 -7.10 16.58
N CYS A 65 16.91 -5.95 17.13
CA CYS A 65 17.98 -5.88 18.13
C CYS A 65 17.63 -6.68 19.38
N VAL A 66 16.44 -6.52 19.93
CA VAL A 66 15.98 -7.28 21.09
C VAL A 66 16.02 -8.79 20.82
N ARG A 67 15.44 -9.23 19.71
CA ARG A 67 15.45 -10.66 19.34
C ARG A 67 16.85 -11.21 19.12
N GLY A 68 17.75 -10.40 18.54
CA GLY A 68 19.15 -10.77 18.37
C GLY A 68 19.87 -10.95 19.71
N LEU A 69 19.66 -10.01 20.64
CA LEU A 69 20.23 -10.10 21.99
C LEU A 69 19.67 -11.31 22.76
N GLU A 70 18.37 -11.54 22.73
CA GLU A 70 17.73 -12.70 23.37
C GLU A 70 18.25 -14.03 22.77
N HIS A 71 18.41 -14.09 21.45
CA HIS A 71 18.94 -15.28 20.80
C HIS A 71 20.42 -15.51 21.18
N PHE A 72 21.22 -14.45 21.22
CA PHE A 72 22.61 -14.53 21.66
C PHE A 72 22.70 -14.98 23.13
N ARG A 73 21.79 -14.52 23.99
CA ARG A 73 21.69 -14.95 25.40
C ARG A 73 21.57 -16.47 25.55
N VAL A 74 20.77 -17.09 24.66
CA VAL A 74 20.49 -18.54 24.72
C VAL A 74 21.56 -19.36 24.03
N ARG A 75 21.98 -18.93 22.82
CA ARG A 75 22.88 -19.69 21.96
C ARG A 75 24.35 -19.42 22.20
N LYS A 76 24.69 -18.24 22.75
CA LYS A 76 26.08 -17.79 23.01
C LYS A 76 26.99 -17.84 21.77
N SER A 77 26.39 -17.82 20.59
CA SER A 77 27.05 -17.92 19.28
C SER A 77 26.72 -16.70 18.44
N ALA A 78 27.74 -15.91 18.11
CA ALA A 78 27.58 -14.76 17.23
C ALA A 78 27.20 -15.17 15.79
N ALA A 79 27.72 -16.29 15.31
CA ALA A 79 27.42 -16.80 13.98
C ALA A 79 25.96 -17.23 13.86
N ASP A 80 25.44 -17.97 14.82
CA ASP A 80 24.03 -18.38 14.85
C ASP A 80 23.09 -17.17 14.95
N THR A 81 23.47 -16.17 15.76
CA THR A 81 22.71 -14.94 15.90
C THR A 81 22.69 -14.14 14.60
N ALA A 82 23.82 -14.04 13.91
CA ALA A 82 23.88 -13.37 12.60
C ALA A 82 22.99 -14.06 11.56
N THR A 83 23.01 -15.38 11.51
CA THR A 83 22.15 -16.17 10.62
C THR A 83 20.66 -15.96 10.92
N MET A 84 20.30 -15.99 12.20
CA MET A 84 18.91 -15.71 12.63
C MET A 84 18.48 -14.29 12.26
N LEU A 85 19.34 -13.29 12.46
CA LEU A 85 19.04 -11.90 12.10
C LEU A 85 18.88 -11.71 10.59
N SER A 86 19.67 -12.41 9.77
CA SER A 86 19.52 -12.42 8.31
C SER A 86 18.16 -12.99 7.92
N SER A 87 17.82 -14.18 8.42
CA SER A 87 16.51 -14.79 8.16
C SER A 87 15.35 -13.93 8.61
N GLN A 88 15.48 -13.27 9.78
CA GLN A 88 14.46 -12.33 10.25
C GLN A 88 14.34 -11.10 9.33
N SER A 89 15.46 -10.64 8.76
CA SER A 89 15.45 -9.56 7.78
C SER A 89 14.65 -9.89 6.54
N ASP A 90 14.82 -11.12 6.03
CA ASP A 90 14.11 -11.60 4.85
C ASP A 90 12.60 -11.75 5.14
N LEU A 91 12.24 -12.25 6.31
CA LEU A 91 10.84 -12.34 6.75
C LEU A 91 10.19 -10.96 6.90
N ASP A 92 10.91 -9.99 7.47
CA ASP A 92 10.42 -8.62 7.62
C ASP A 92 10.23 -7.96 6.24
N ALA A 93 11.18 -8.17 5.30
CA ALA A 93 11.06 -7.68 3.92
C ALA A 93 9.85 -8.28 3.22
N GLY A 94 9.65 -9.61 3.30
CA GLY A 94 8.50 -10.30 2.74
C GLY A 94 7.18 -9.83 3.35
N SER A 95 7.13 -9.55 4.66
CA SER A 95 5.97 -8.98 5.34
C SER A 95 5.63 -7.57 4.85
N VAL A 96 6.64 -6.74 4.61
CA VAL A 96 6.45 -5.42 4.03
C VAL A 96 5.91 -5.54 2.61
N ASP A 97 6.53 -6.36 1.76
CA ASP A 97 6.12 -6.55 0.37
C ASP A 97 4.68 -7.08 0.27
N SER A 98 4.34 -8.13 1.02
CA SER A 98 2.98 -8.67 1.06
C SER A 98 1.94 -7.64 1.49
N SER A 99 2.32 -6.69 2.35
CA SER A 99 1.45 -5.61 2.79
C SER A 99 1.09 -4.62 1.67
N TYR A 100 1.85 -4.58 0.57
CA TYR A 100 1.58 -3.75 -0.61
C TYR A 100 0.73 -4.46 -1.66
N THR A 101 0.57 -5.78 -1.58
CA THR A 101 -0.21 -6.57 -2.56
C THR A 101 -1.62 -6.02 -2.74
N MET A 102 -2.33 -5.72 -1.64
CA MET A 102 -3.68 -5.15 -1.70
C MET A 102 -3.70 -3.79 -2.37
N PHE A 103 -2.67 -2.98 -2.17
CA PHE A 103 -2.54 -1.68 -2.81
C PHE A 103 -2.34 -1.81 -4.33
N HIS A 104 -1.52 -2.75 -4.78
CA HIS A 104 -1.36 -3.06 -6.20
C HIS A 104 -2.66 -3.53 -6.84
N VAL A 105 -3.46 -4.33 -6.12
CA VAL A 105 -4.79 -4.74 -6.62
C VAL A 105 -5.69 -3.53 -6.88
N PHE A 106 -5.70 -2.52 -6.02
CA PHE A 106 -6.49 -1.31 -6.25
C PHE A 106 -6.00 -0.49 -7.43
N ILE A 107 -4.67 -0.31 -7.57
CA ILE A 107 -4.09 0.40 -8.73
C ILE A 107 -4.52 -0.27 -10.03
N TRP A 108 -4.59 -1.59 -10.05
CA TRP A 108 -4.97 -2.36 -11.24
C TRP A 108 -6.50 -2.40 -11.44
N ALA A 109 -7.28 -2.51 -10.38
CA ALA A 109 -8.74 -2.61 -10.45
C ALA A 109 -9.41 -1.29 -10.90
N ILE A 110 -8.88 -0.12 -10.51
CA ILE A 110 -9.49 1.17 -10.82
C ILE A 110 -9.61 1.40 -12.33
N PRO A 111 -8.54 1.26 -13.15
CA PRO A 111 -8.64 1.39 -14.61
C PRO A 111 -9.60 0.37 -15.25
N ILE A 112 -9.60 -0.85 -14.77
CA ILE A 112 -10.48 -1.91 -15.30
C ILE A 112 -11.95 -1.56 -15.06
N LEU A 113 -12.27 -1.07 -13.86
CA LEU A 113 -13.63 -0.62 -13.56
C LEU A 113 -14.03 0.60 -14.39
N GLY A 114 -13.07 1.51 -14.67
CA GLY A 114 -13.29 2.61 -15.62
C GLY A 114 -13.62 2.09 -17.02
N PHE A 115 -12.86 1.12 -17.51
CA PHE A 115 -13.11 0.48 -18.80
C PHE A 115 -14.47 -0.23 -18.84
N LEU A 116 -14.83 -0.99 -17.80
CA LEU A 116 -16.16 -1.60 -17.70
C LEU A 116 -17.27 -0.55 -17.75
N GLY A 117 -17.08 0.60 -17.09
CA GLY A 117 -18.01 1.72 -17.17
C GLY A 117 -18.19 2.23 -18.60
N THR A 118 -17.11 2.31 -19.39
CA THR A 118 -17.17 2.68 -20.80
C THR A 118 -17.97 1.66 -21.61
N VAL A 119 -17.70 0.37 -21.44
CA VAL A 119 -18.42 -0.69 -22.19
C VAL A 119 -19.92 -0.65 -21.88
N ILE A 120 -20.30 -0.55 -20.62
CA ILE A 120 -21.70 -0.48 -20.20
C ILE A 120 -22.36 0.79 -20.74
N GLY A 121 -21.69 1.93 -20.65
CA GLY A 121 -22.22 3.21 -21.11
C GLY A 121 -22.45 3.25 -22.63
N VAL A 122 -21.47 2.75 -23.42
CA VAL A 122 -21.61 2.64 -24.87
C VAL A 122 -22.72 1.66 -25.24
N SER A 123 -22.79 0.50 -24.59
CA SER A 123 -23.83 -0.50 -24.82
C SER A 123 -25.23 0.07 -24.55
N SER A 124 -25.38 0.81 -23.43
CA SER A 124 -26.65 1.44 -23.09
C SER A 124 -27.06 2.53 -24.09
N ALA A 125 -26.09 3.35 -24.53
CA ALA A 125 -26.34 4.42 -25.49
C ALA A 125 -26.80 3.86 -26.86
N VAL A 126 -26.14 2.79 -27.35
CA VAL A 126 -26.50 2.13 -28.61
C VAL A 126 -27.85 1.41 -28.50
N GLY A 127 -28.11 0.73 -27.37
CA GLY A 127 -29.39 0.07 -27.12
C GLY A 127 -30.57 1.06 -27.14
N GLY A 128 -30.45 2.19 -26.44
CA GLY A 128 -31.49 3.21 -26.42
C GLY A 128 -31.74 3.85 -27.79
N PHE A 129 -30.74 3.90 -28.67
CA PHE A 129 -30.93 4.35 -30.06
C PHE A 129 -31.72 3.36 -30.91
N THR A 130 -31.44 2.08 -30.75
CA THR A 130 -32.16 1.02 -31.48
C THR A 130 -33.65 1.05 -31.14
N ASP A 131 -34.00 1.28 -29.87
CA ASP A 131 -35.38 1.40 -29.42
C ASP A 131 -36.05 2.65 -30.01
N THR A 132 -35.34 3.76 -30.11
CA THR A 132 -35.82 5.00 -30.72
C THR A 132 -36.09 4.84 -32.22
N LEU A 133 -35.19 4.16 -32.92
CA LEU A 133 -35.35 3.84 -34.37
C LEU A 133 -36.56 2.94 -34.64
N SER A 134 -36.82 1.99 -33.73
CA SER A 134 -37.92 1.01 -33.91
C SER A 134 -39.29 1.62 -33.66
N SER A 135 -39.34 2.69 -32.84
CA SER A 135 -40.60 3.30 -32.39
C SER A 135 -41.00 4.57 -33.15
N SER A 136 -40.14 5.14 -33.99
CA SER A 136 -40.39 6.46 -34.58
C SER A 136 -39.82 6.57 -35.99
N SER A 137 -40.64 7.01 -36.94
CA SER A 137 -40.24 7.37 -38.30
C SER A 137 -40.01 8.87 -38.50
N ASP A 138 -39.94 9.64 -37.40
CA ASP A 138 -39.87 11.10 -37.44
C ASP A 138 -38.44 11.60 -37.30
N MET A 139 -38.04 12.60 -38.09
CA MET A 139 -36.69 13.19 -38.08
C MET A 139 -36.29 13.79 -36.70
N GLU A 140 -37.26 14.31 -35.96
CA GLU A 140 -37.02 14.90 -34.64
C GLU A 140 -36.65 13.83 -33.61
N SER A 141 -37.30 12.68 -33.67
CA SER A 141 -36.97 11.51 -32.83
C SER A 141 -35.56 10.96 -33.12
N LEU A 142 -35.15 10.95 -34.39
CA LEU A 142 -33.80 10.58 -34.79
C LEU A 142 -32.74 11.52 -34.22
N LYS A 143 -33.00 12.83 -34.23
CA LYS A 143 -32.12 13.86 -33.67
C LYS A 143 -31.99 13.72 -32.15
N VAL A 144 -33.08 13.43 -31.45
CA VAL A 144 -33.07 13.15 -30.01
C VAL A 144 -32.25 11.89 -29.71
N GLY A 145 -32.43 10.82 -30.45
CA GLY A 145 -31.69 9.58 -30.33
C GLY A 145 -30.18 9.78 -30.54
N LEU A 146 -29.80 10.53 -31.58
CA LEU A 146 -28.38 10.87 -31.84
C LEU A 146 -27.76 11.66 -30.71
N LYS A 147 -28.47 12.63 -30.16
CA LYS A 147 -28.03 13.42 -29.00
C LYS A 147 -27.84 12.55 -27.75
N SER A 148 -28.73 11.57 -27.53
CA SER A 148 -28.63 10.63 -26.43
C SER A 148 -27.38 9.75 -26.55
N ILE A 149 -27.08 9.20 -27.74
CA ILE A 149 -25.86 8.41 -27.97
C ILE A 149 -24.62 9.26 -27.70
N THR A 150 -24.56 10.47 -28.29
CA THR A 150 -23.40 11.34 -28.15
C THR A 150 -23.15 11.72 -26.70
N GLY A 151 -24.22 11.97 -25.94
CA GLY A 151 -24.15 12.23 -24.49
C GLY A 151 -23.69 11.00 -23.69
N GLY A 152 -24.22 9.82 -24.01
CA GLY A 152 -23.84 8.54 -23.36
C GLY A 152 -22.38 8.17 -23.63
N LEU A 153 -21.89 8.37 -24.87
CA LEU A 153 -20.49 8.18 -25.23
C LEU A 153 -19.56 9.14 -24.46
N GLY A 154 -19.94 10.42 -24.40
CA GLY A 154 -19.16 11.42 -23.64
C GLY A 154 -19.00 11.01 -22.17
N THR A 155 -20.09 10.68 -21.49
CA THR A 155 -20.06 10.22 -20.09
C THR A 155 -19.21 8.97 -19.92
N SER A 156 -19.28 8.05 -20.89
CA SER A 156 -18.49 6.80 -20.85
C SER A 156 -17.00 7.06 -20.94
N PHE A 157 -16.55 7.95 -21.81
CA PHE A 157 -15.14 8.34 -21.92
C PHE A 157 -14.66 9.10 -20.70
N ASP A 158 -15.48 9.98 -20.13
CA ASP A 158 -15.15 10.72 -18.91
C ASP A 158 -14.89 9.78 -17.73
N THR A 159 -15.69 8.73 -17.57
CA THR A 159 -15.47 7.73 -16.48
C THR A 159 -14.13 7.02 -16.59
N THR A 160 -13.70 6.66 -17.81
CA THR A 160 -12.40 6.03 -18.03
C THR A 160 -11.26 7.01 -17.82
N LEU A 161 -11.39 8.25 -18.31
CA LEU A 161 -10.40 9.29 -18.09
C LEU A 161 -10.16 9.55 -16.59
N VAL A 162 -11.24 9.68 -15.82
CA VAL A 162 -11.17 9.87 -14.37
C VAL A 162 -10.54 8.67 -13.67
N ALA A 163 -10.91 7.45 -14.07
CA ALA A 163 -10.32 6.23 -13.50
C ALA A 163 -8.81 6.14 -13.76
N LEU A 164 -8.36 6.45 -14.97
CA LEU A 164 -6.94 6.46 -15.33
C LEU A 164 -6.18 7.55 -14.57
N ALA A 165 -6.73 8.76 -14.47
CA ALA A 165 -6.13 9.84 -13.70
C ALA A 165 -5.99 9.47 -12.21
N MET A 166 -7.02 8.86 -11.62
CA MET A 166 -6.98 8.40 -10.23
C MET A 166 -5.94 7.29 -10.01
N ALA A 167 -5.84 6.34 -10.94
CA ALA A 167 -4.83 5.28 -10.87
C ALA A 167 -3.41 5.85 -10.99
N MET A 168 -3.21 6.83 -11.87
CA MET A 168 -1.93 7.51 -12.03
C MET A 168 -1.51 8.25 -10.75
N ILE A 169 -2.42 8.97 -10.11
CA ILE A 169 -2.15 9.65 -8.82
C ILE A 169 -1.76 8.66 -7.72
N LEU A 170 -2.32 7.45 -7.72
CA LEU A 170 -1.96 6.43 -6.73
C LEU A 170 -0.61 5.76 -7.00
N THR A 171 -0.15 5.79 -8.26
CA THR A 171 1.11 5.15 -8.66
C THR A 171 2.33 6.03 -8.37
N PHE A 172 2.17 7.35 -8.39
CA PHE A 172 3.23 8.34 -8.12
C PHE A 172 3.13 8.91 -6.70
#